data_1a4f1b971b1b230cd11cb726b4f2905d
#
_entry.id   1a4f1b971b1b230cd11cb726b4f2905d
#
_cell.length_a   1.000
_cell.length_b   1.000
_cell.length_c   1.000
_cell.angle_alpha   90.00
_cell.angle_beta   90.00
_cell.angle_gamma   90.00
#
_symmetry.space_group_name_H-M   'P 1'
#
loop_
_entity.id
_entity.type
_entity.pdbx_description
1 polymer ?
#
loop_
_entity_poly.entity_id
_entity_poly.type
_entity_poly.pdbx_seq_one_letter_code
_entity_poly.pdbx_strand_id
1 'polypeptide(L)'
;MKQVIIVVPNGYADLSSIMGSLEILSRANEYWQKMGNPSLIEIHIAGFVTELKLDLGFFSVYPEDIKDIKKADLVIIPSVGQYYDTIVKDNRELIHWITQRYKNSAEIASICTGAFLLAATGLLDGKTCSTHWVAATDFRRLFPRVNLQTDKLITVDQGIYTNGGAYSFLHLILFLIEQYFDRETAVVCSKMYQIDMDRTSQSPFHIFGTQKDHGDELIEKAQAYIEDNLSEKISFGDLALKLAISRRNFDRRFIKATGNTPVEYWQRAKVEVAKNALEKGRKTVLEVMYEVGYSDDKAFREVFKKITGLSPLDYRAKYSKRAALA
;
A
#
# COMPACT_ATOMS: atom_id res chain seq x y z
N MET A 1 -1.48 30.88 -7.19
CA MET A 1 -1.07 29.96 -6.14
C MET A 1 -2.05 28.79 -6.12
N LYS A 2 -1.55 27.54 -6.12
CA LYS A 2 -2.39 26.34 -6.09
C LYS A 2 -2.78 26.01 -4.65
N GLN A 3 -4.03 25.61 -4.45
CA GLN A 3 -4.57 25.24 -3.13
C GLN A 3 -4.41 23.75 -2.88
N VAL A 4 -3.60 23.37 -1.92
CA VAL A 4 -3.36 21.97 -1.49
C VAL A 4 -4.08 21.75 -0.17
N ILE A 5 -5.02 20.81 -0.15
CA ILE A 5 -5.84 20.53 1.02
C ILE A 5 -5.47 19.16 1.59
N ILE A 6 -4.88 19.12 2.77
CA ILE A 6 -4.69 17.88 3.53
C ILE A 6 -5.95 17.70 4.37
N VAL A 7 -6.76 16.70 4.04
CA VAL A 7 -8.03 16.52 4.76
C VAL A 7 -7.84 15.79 6.08
N VAL A 8 -8.65 16.16 7.08
CA VAL A 8 -8.69 15.49 8.38
C VAL A 8 -10.02 14.73 8.49
N PRO A 9 -9.99 13.39 8.42
CA PRO A 9 -11.19 12.57 8.55
C PRO A 9 -11.70 12.53 9.99
N ASN A 10 -12.97 12.19 10.17
CA ASN A 10 -13.52 11.83 11.46
C ASN A 10 -12.93 10.50 11.95
N GLY A 11 -12.69 10.37 13.25
CA GLY A 11 -12.14 9.17 13.85
C GLY A 11 -10.61 9.18 13.91
N TYR A 12 -9.94 8.27 13.22
CA TYR A 12 -8.48 8.16 13.26
C TYR A 12 -7.84 8.57 11.94
N ALA A 13 -6.77 9.36 12.03
CA ALA A 13 -5.82 9.61 10.96
C ALA A 13 -4.39 9.41 11.46
N ASP A 14 -3.51 8.94 10.61
CA ASP A 14 -2.09 8.80 10.93
C ASP A 14 -1.43 10.19 10.89
N LEU A 15 -0.96 10.64 12.06
CA LEU A 15 -0.32 11.94 12.24
C LEU A 15 0.90 12.11 11.32
N SER A 16 1.69 11.06 11.14
CA SER A 16 2.90 11.12 10.31
C SER A 16 2.57 11.45 8.85
N SER A 17 1.45 10.94 8.33
CA SER A 17 1.02 11.22 6.96
C SER A 17 0.51 12.64 6.77
N ILE A 18 -0.10 13.25 7.80
CA ILE A 18 -0.52 14.66 7.78
C ILE A 18 0.70 15.57 7.87
N MET A 19 1.48 15.41 8.95
CA MET A 19 2.61 16.29 9.25
C MET A 19 3.74 16.16 8.23
N GLY A 20 4.07 14.93 7.82
CA GLY A 20 5.11 14.71 6.81
C GLY A 20 4.73 15.29 5.45
N SER A 21 3.45 15.23 5.07
CA SER A 21 2.98 15.87 3.83
C SER A 21 3.09 17.40 3.92
N LEU A 22 2.62 17.98 5.03
CA LEU A 22 2.72 19.42 5.28
C LEU A 22 4.18 19.89 5.24
N GLU A 23 5.05 19.21 5.99
CA GLU A 23 6.45 19.61 6.16
C GLU A 23 7.21 19.57 4.83
N ILE A 24 7.12 18.46 4.09
CA ILE A 24 7.91 18.28 2.85
C ILE A 24 7.40 19.21 1.75
N LEU A 25 6.08 19.40 1.61
CA LEU A 25 5.50 20.33 0.64
C LEU A 25 5.83 21.79 0.98
N SER A 26 5.79 22.17 2.26
CA SER A 26 6.20 23.50 2.71
C SER A 26 7.67 23.76 2.39
N ARG A 27 8.53 22.78 2.64
CA ARG A 27 9.97 22.88 2.33
C ARG A 27 10.23 22.98 0.82
N ALA A 28 9.49 22.27 0.01
CA ALA A 28 9.57 22.39 -1.45
C ALA A 28 9.23 23.83 -1.91
N ASN A 29 8.13 24.38 -1.35
CA ASN A 29 7.71 25.74 -1.68
C ASN A 29 8.71 26.83 -1.20
N GLU A 30 9.31 26.64 -0.01
CA GLU A 30 10.39 27.50 0.48
C GLU A 30 11.64 27.45 -0.41
N TYR A 31 12.05 26.24 -0.85
CA TYR A 31 13.19 26.09 -1.75
C TYR A 31 12.90 26.76 -3.10
N TRP A 32 11.71 26.53 -3.66
CA TRP A 32 11.24 27.15 -4.90
C TRP A 32 11.30 28.68 -4.85
N GLN A 33 10.88 29.27 -3.72
CA GLN A 33 10.95 30.72 -3.51
C GLN A 33 12.41 31.22 -3.39
N LYS A 34 13.30 30.47 -2.73
CA LYS A 34 14.74 30.81 -2.64
C LYS A 34 15.43 30.83 -4.00
N MET A 35 14.91 30.07 -4.97
CA MET A 35 15.38 30.09 -6.35
C MET A 35 14.83 31.30 -7.16
N GLY A 36 14.14 32.25 -6.51
CA GLY A 36 13.61 33.47 -7.13
C GLY A 36 12.22 33.33 -7.72
N ASN A 37 11.53 32.21 -7.52
CA ASN A 37 10.19 31.98 -8.02
C ASN A 37 9.13 32.53 -7.03
N PRO A 38 7.91 32.86 -7.48
CA PRO A 38 6.80 33.16 -6.58
C PRO A 38 6.33 31.91 -5.85
N SER A 39 5.68 32.09 -4.67
CA SER A 39 5.03 30.97 -3.96
C SER A 39 4.08 30.23 -4.89
N LEU A 40 4.24 28.90 -5.00
CA LEU A 40 3.47 28.09 -5.93
C LEU A 40 2.24 27.46 -5.30
N ILE A 41 2.37 27.00 -4.04
CA ILE A 41 1.30 26.32 -3.31
C ILE A 41 0.97 27.04 -2.00
N GLU A 42 -0.28 26.93 -1.59
CA GLU A 42 -0.78 27.24 -0.26
C GLU A 42 -1.41 25.98 0.32
N ILE A 43 -1.05 25.61 1.55
CA ILE A 43 -1.43 24.35 2.15
C ILE A 43 -2.41 24.61 3.29
N HIS A 44 -3.53 23.90 3.27
CA HIS A 44 -4.56 23.92 4.30
C HIS A 44 -4.70 22.53 4.91
N ILE A 45 -4.88 22.48 6.22
CA ILE A 45 -5.31 21.27 6.93
C ILE A 45 -6.76 21.49 7.28
N ALA A 46 -7.69 20.74 6.66
CA ALA A 46 -9.12 21.04 6.78
C ALA A 46 -9.95 19.77 7.02
N GLY A 47 -11.05 19.91 7.78
CA GLY A 47 -11.93 18.81 8.13
C GLY A 47 -13.32 19.26 8.55
N PHE A 48 -14.21 18.31 8.82
CA PHE A 48 -15.52 18.59 9.45
C PHE A 48 -15.45 18.58 10.98
N VAL A 49 -14.31 18.20 11.56
CA VAL A 49 -14.05 18.22 13.01
C VAL A 49 -13.31 19.48 13.39
N THR A 50 -13.56 19.97 14.60
CA THR A 50 -12.84 21.12 15.16
C THR A 50 -11.55 20.73 15.88
N GLU A 51 -11.47 19.48 16.31
CA GLU A 51 -10.30 18.86 16.93
C GLU A 51 -10.29 17.38 16.61
N LEU A 52 -9.13 16.85 16.24
CA LEU A 52 -8.88 15.41 16.15
C LEU A 52 -7.74 15.03 17.12
N LYS A 53 -8.07 14.23 18.15
CA LYS A 53 -7.08 13.67 19.08
C LYS A 53 -6.47 12.42 18.49
N LEU A 54 -5.15 12.37 18.47
CA LEU A 54 -4.35 11.27 17.88
C LEU A 54 -3.44 10.66 18.93
N ASP A 55 -2.98 9.42 18.65
CA ASP A 55 -1.99 8.71 19.44
C ASP A 55 -2.30 8.74 20.97
N LEU A 56 -3.46 8.18 21.32
CA LEU A 56 -3.96 8.12 22.70
C LEU A 56 -4.19 9.51 23.33
N GLY A 57 -4.32 10.55 22.52
CA GLY A 57 -4.54 11.92 22.99
C GLY A 57 -3.26 12.70 23.30
N PHE A 58 -2.09 12.16 22.97
CA PHE A 58 -0.83 12.92 23.10
C PHE A 58 -0.71 14.06 22.11
N PHE A 59 -1.43 13.97 20.98
CA PHE A 59 -1.42 15.01 19.93
C PHE A 59 -2.85 15.39 19.58
N SER A 60 -3.04 16.65 19.22
CA SER A 60 -4.28 17.17 18.66
C SER A 60 -4.01 17.93 17.36
N VAL A 61 -4.86 17.71 16.37
CA VAL A 61 -4.91 18.50 15.13
C VAL A 61 -6.16 19.36 15.18
N TYR A 62 -6.02 20.65 14.91
CA TYR A 62 -7.10 21.62 14.83
C TYR A 62 -7.26 22.07 13.37
N PRO A 63 -8.07 21.37 12.57
CA PRO A 63 -8.25 21.70 11.16
C PRO A 63 -9.11 22.94 10.98
N GLU A 64 -8.92 23.63 9.86
CA GLU A 64 -9.85 24.61 9.34
C GLU A 64 -11.21 23.96 9.03
N ASP A 65 -12.32 24.71 9.13
CA ASP A 65 -13.61 24.17 8.67
C ASP A 65 -13.56 23.98 7.15
N ILE A 66 -13.68 22.72 6.73
CA ILE A 66 -13.60 22.35 5.31
C ILE A 66 -14.68 23.02 4.44
N LYS A 67 -15.77 23.52 5.06
CA LYS A 67 -16.84 24.28 4.38
C LYS A 67 -16.35 25.63 3.88
N ASP A 68 -15.34 26.20 4.52
CA ASP A 68 -14.75 27.48 4.13
C ASP A 68 -13.76 27.34 2.96
N ILE A 69 -13.33 26.14 2.65
CA ILE A 69 -12.45 25.82 1.51
C ILE A 69 -13.25 25.92 0.20
N LYS A 70 -13.09 27.00 -0.52
CA LYS A 70 -13.82 27.26 -1.78
C LYS A 70 -13.17 26.61 -3.00
N LYS A 71 -11.85 26.52 -3.00
CA LYS A 71 -11.06 25.96 -4.11
C LYS A 71 -10.07 24.92 -3.58
N ALA A 72 -9.86 23.86 -4.34
CA ALA A 72 -8.77 22.90 -4.15
C ALA A 72 -8.19 22.55 -5.53
N ASP A 73 -6.89 22.57 -5.65
CA ASP A 73 -6.19 22.09 -6.84
C ASP A 73 -5.67 20.67 -6.59
N LEU A 74 -5.29 20.34 -5.33
CA LEU A 74 -4.91 19.00 -4.88
C LEU A 74 -5.54 18.72 -3.53
N VAL A 75 -6.14 17.54 -3.37
CA VAL A 75 -6.63 17.02 -2.08
C VAL A 75 -5.79 15.83 -1.69
N ILE A 76 -5.20 15.85 -0.50
CA ILE A 76 -4.42 14.74 0.07
C ILE A 76 -5.24 14.10 1.18
N ILE A 77 -5.55 12.80 1.01
CA ILE A 77 -6.26 11.99 1.98
C ILE A 77 -5.22 11.20 2.79
N PRO A 78 -5.08 11.46 4.10
CA PRO A 78 -4.10 10.78 4.94
C PRO A 78 -4.45 9.30 5.15
N SER A 79 -3.51 8.55 5.71
CA SER A 79 -3.77 7.20 6.19
C SER A 79 -4.80 7.21 7.32
N VAL A 80 -5.73 6.23 7.29
CA VAL A 80 -6.80 6.07 8.28
C VAL A 80 -6.62 4.79 9.08
N GLY A 81 -7.38 4.61 10.16
CA GLY A 81 -7.30 3.43 11.03
C GLY A 81 -7.79 2.14 10.38
N GLN A 82 -7.91 1.07 11.18
CA GLN A 82 -8.17 -0.29 10.68
C GLN A 82 -9.67 -0.67 10.57
N TYR A 83 -10.59 0.11 11.15
CA TYR A 83 -12.03 -0.17 11.10
C TYR A 83 -12.67 0.47 9.87
N TYR A 84 -12.33 -0.06 8.68
CA TYR A 84 -12.62 0.57 7.39
C TYR A 84 -14.10 0.79 7.11
N ASP A 85 -14.98 -0.17 7.47
CA ASP A 85 -16.44 -0.03 7.32
C ASP A 85 -16.96 1.16 8.13
N THR A 86 -16.50 1.31 9.39
CA THR A 86 -16.87 2.41 10.28
C THR A 86 -16.32 3.73 9.77
N ILE A 87 -15.05 3.77 9.37
CA ILE A 87 -14.41 5.00 8.85
C ILE A 87 -15.14 5.52 7.61
N VAL A 88 -15.49 4.64 6.67
CA VAL A 88 -16.28 5.04 5.49
C VAL A 88 -17.64 5.57 5.89
N LYS A 89 -18.32 4.93 6.85
CA LYS A 89 -19.65 5.35 7.33
C LYS A 89 -19.61 6.71 8.02
N ASP A 90 -18.60 6.96 8.84
CA ASP A 90 -18.49 8.18 9.67
C ASP A 90 -17.95 9.39 8.86
N ASN A 91 -17.44 9.15 7.66
CA ASN A 91 -16.86 10.18 6.78
C ASN A 91 -17.68 10.45 5.52
N ARG A 92 -18.99 10.22 5.52
CA ARG A 92 -19.86 10.42 4.34
C ARG A 92 -19.81 11.84 3.78
N GLU A 93 -19.80 12.85 4.65
CA GLU A 93 -19.72 14.25 4.26
C GLU A 93 -18.38 14.57 3.61
N LEU A 94 -17.28 14.07 4.17
CA LEU A 94 -15.93 14.21 3.60
C LEU A 94 -15.81 13.50 2.24
N ILE A 95 -16.34 12.29 2.12
CA ILE A 95 -16.37 11.54 0.86
C ILE A 95 -17.16 12.31 -0.21
N HIS A 96 -18.30 12.89 0.16
CA HIS A 96 -19.07 13.74 -0.75
C HIS A 96 -18.28 14.99 -1.16
N TRP A 97 -17.63 15.67 -0.22
CA TRP A 97 -16.81 16.83 -0.47
C TRP A 97 -15.65 16.52 -1.42
N ILE A 98 -14.89 15.42 -1.20
CA ILE A 98 -13.82 14.96 -2.08
C ILE A 98 -14.36 14.72 -3.50
N THR A 99 -15.51 14.06 -3.61
CA THR A 99 -16.16 13.80 -4.91
C THR A 99 -16.46 15.10 -5.66
N GLN A 100 -16.96 16.12 -4.96
CA GLN A 100 -17.24 17.44 -5.56
C GLN A 100 -15.95 18.16 -5.98
N ARG A 101 -14.88 18.08 -5.19
CA ARG A 101 -13.59 18.69 -5.58
C ARG A 101 -13.01 18.07 -6.83
N TYR A 102 -13.05 16.75 -6.94
CA TYR A 102 -12.61 16.06 -8.16
C TYR A 102 -13.43 16.47 -9.39
N LYS A 103 -14.76 16.56 -9.27
CA LYS A 103 -15.63 17.07 -10.35
C LYS A 103 -15.31 18.50 -10.76
N ASN A 104 -14.78 19.30 -9.83
CA ASN A 104 -14.32 20.66 -10.06
C ASN A 104 -12.82 20.72 -10.43
N SER A 105 -12.28 19.65 -10.98
CA SER A 105 -10.92 19.55 -11.53
C SER A 105 -9.79 19.56 -10.49
N ALA A 106 -10.08 19.29 -9.21
CA ALA A 106 -9.03 19.01 -8.24
C ALA A 106 -8.44 17.62 -8.49
N GLU A 107 -7.13 17.49 -8.35
CA GLU A 107 -6.47 16.19 -8.29
C GLU A 107 -6.59 15.61 -6.88
N ILE A 108 -6.62 14.27 -6.76
CA ILE A 108 -6.79 13.59 -5.48
C ILE A 108 -5.62 12.64 -5.24
N ALA A 109 -4.95 12.78 -4.11
CA ALA A 109 -3.90 11.87 -3.67
C ALA A 109 -4.34 11.13 -2.40
N SER A 110 -4.25 9.81 -2.37
CA SER A 110 -4.53 9.03 -1.17
C SER A 110 -3.28 8.33 -0.66
N ILE A 111 -3.04 8.47 0.62
CA ILE A 111 -1.92 7.85 1.34
C ILE A 111 -2.41 6.56 2.00
N CYS A 112 -1.75 5.43 1.70
CA CYS A 112 -1.93 4.18 2.42
C CYS A 112 -3.42 3.76 2.47
N THR A 113 -3.99 3.59 3.66
CA THR A 113 -5.40 3.24 3.89
C THR A 113 -6.39 4.39 3.63
N GLY A 114 -5.92 5.61 3.38
CA GLY A 114 -6.76 6.68 2.84
C GLY A 114 -7.46 6.32 1.52
N ALA A 115 -6.94 5.32 0.82
CA ALA A 115 -7.55 4.73 -0.36
C ALA A 115 -8.99 4.20 -0.11
N PHE A 116 -9.36 3.85 1.12
CA PHE A 116 -10.72 3.43 1.46
C PHE A 116 -11.72 4.58 1.34
N LEU A 117 -11.37 5.77 1.82
CA LEU A 117 -12.20 6.95 1.66
C LEU A 117 -12.30 7.35 0.18
N LEU A 118 -11.19 7.27 -0.54
CA LEU A 118 -11.18 7.55 -1.97
C LEU A 118 -12.02 6.53 -2.76
N ALA A 119 -11.91 5.25 -2.48
CA ALA A 119 -12.72 4.21 -3.14
C ALA A 119 -14.21 4.37 -2.86
N ALA A 120 -14.57 4.80 -1.64
CA ALA A 120 -15.96 5.06 -1.27
C ALA A 120 -16.61 6.22 -2.04
N THR A 121 -15.83 7.09 -2.69
CA THR A 121 -16.34 8.10 -3.63
C THR A 121 -16.87 7.51 -4.93
N GLY A 122 -16.51 6.25 -5.27
CA GLY A 122 -16.75 5.61 -6.57
C GLY A 122 -15.78 6.04 -7.67
N LEU A 123 -14.88 6.98 -7.41
CA LEU A 123 -13.93 7.51 -8.42
C LEU A 123 -12.87 6.48 -8.85
N LEU A 124 -12.66 5.42 -8.06
CA LEU A 124 -11.72 4.35 -8.36
C LEU A 124 -12.34 3.16 -9.11
N ASP A 125 -13.65 3.14 -9.36
CA ASP A 125 -14.31 2.05 -10.07
C ASP A 125 -13.69 1.84 -11.46
N GLY A 126 -13.21 0.62 -11.73
CA GLY A 126 -12.52 0.25 -12.97
C GLY A 126 -11.09 0.79 -13.10
N LYS A 127 -10.61 1.61 -12.15
CA LYS A 127 -9.27 2.18 -12.16
C LYS A 127 -8.28 1.36 -11.33
N THR A 128 -7.00 1.59 -11.61
CA THR A 128 -5.89 1.01 -10.83
C THR A 128 -5.67 1.80 -9.56
N CYS A 129 -5.55 1.07 -8.44
CA CYS A 129 -5.30 1.64 -7.11
C CYS A 129 -4.22 0.85 -6.38
N SER A 130 -3.46 1.52 -5.53
CA SER A 130 -2.59 0.92 -4.52
C SER A 130 -3.06 1.33 -3.12
N THR A 131 -2.87 0.46 -2.15
CA THR A 131 -3.05 0.71 -0.72
C THR A 131 -2.05 -0.11 0.07
N HIS A 132 -2.02 0.02 1.39
CA HIS A 132 -1.16 -0.84 2.22
C HIS A 132 -1.51 -2.31 2.00
N TRP A 133 -0.50 -3.13 1.73
CA TRP A 133 -0.68 -4.55 1.44
C TRP A 133 -1.43 -5.31 2.58
N VAL A 134 -1.26 -4.90 3.83
CA VAL A 134 -1.99 -5.46 4.99
C VAL A 134 -3.50 -5.30 4.84
N ALA A 135 -3.96 -4.20 4.25
CA ALA A 135 -5.37 -3.87 4.09
C ALA A 135 -6.00 -4.45 2.81
N ALA A 136 -5.22 -5.18 2.00
CA ALA A 136 -5.64 -5.62 0.67
C ALA A 136 -6.90 -6.51 0.67
N THR A 137 -7.04 -7.39 1.65
CA THR A 137 -8.20 -8.29 1.77
C THR A 137 -9.48 -7.51 2.02
N ASP A 138 -9.46 -6.60 3.01
CA ASP A 138 -10.61 -5.75 3.30
C ASP A 138 -10.94 -4.81 2.14
N PHE A 139 -9.91 -4.27 1.49
CA PHE A 139 -10.12 -3.38 0.35
C PHE A 139 -10.83 -4.09 -0.80
N ARG A 140 -10.40 -5.30 -1.18
CA ARG A 140 -11.07 -6.10 -2.21
C ARG A 140 -12.48 -6.51 -1.83
N ARG A 141 -12.73 -6.79 -0.55
CA ARG A 141 -14.07 -7.12 -0.02
C ARG A 141 -15.02 -5.94 -0.17
N LEU A 142 -14.58 -4.74 0.21
CA LEU A 142 -15.41 -3.54 0.21
C LEU A 142 -15.56 -2.93 -1.19
N PHE A 143 -14.51 -2.97 -2.00
CA PHE A 143 -14.44 -2.30 -3.30
C PHE A 143 -14.03 -3.25 -4.44
N PRO A 144 -14.86 -4.29 -4.75
CA PRO A 144 -14.51 -5.33 -5.72
C PRO A 144 -14.40 -4.83 -7.17
N ARG A 145 -14.86 -3.60 -7.46
CA ARG A 145 -14.78 -2.99 -8.79
C ARG A 145 -13.46 -2.24 -9.03
N VAL A 146 -12.64 -2.09 -8.00
CA VAL A 146 -11.34 -1.40 -8.10
C VAL A 146 -10.25 -2.41 -8.46
N ASN A 147 -9.39 -2.08 -9.42
CA ASN A 147 -8.24 -2.90 -9.78
C ASN A 147 -7.09 -2.65 -8.80
N LEU A 148 -7.09 -3.38 -7.68
CA LEU A 148 -6.10 -3.21 -6.62
C LEU A 148 -4.76 -3.88 -6.97
N GLN A 149 -3.70 -3.08 -7.06
CA GLN A 149 -2.31 -3.45 -7.32
C GLN A 149 -1.46 -3.31 -6.05
N THR A 150 -1.38 -4.38 -5.25
CA THR A 150 -0.69 -4.36 -3.94
C THR A 150 0.84 -4.37 -4.04
N ASP A 151 1.39 -4.59 -5.20
CA ASP A 151 2.83 -4.54 -5.47
C ASP A 151 3.32 -3.13 -5.81
N LYS A 152 2.44 -2.29 -6.35
CA LYS A 152 2.78 -0.93 -6.74
C LYS A 152 2.96 -0.02 -5.54
N LEU A 153 3.99 0.82 -5.59
CA LEU A 153 4.20 1.86 -4.59
C LEU A 153 3.28 3.05 -4.83
N ILE A 154 3.19 3.50 -6.06
CA ILE A 154 2.33 4.60 -6.51
C ILE A 154 1.56 4.14 -7.75
N THR A 155 0.29 4.51 -7.86
CA THR A 155 -0.49 4.43 -9.08
C THR A 155 -1.02 5.80 -9.46
N VAL A 156 -1.12 6.06 -10.75
CA VAL A 156 -1.62 7.33 -11.31
C VAL A 156 -2.67 7.01 -12.36
N ASP A 157 -3.85 7.60 -12.22
CA ASP A 157 -4.95 7.44 -13.18
C ASP A 157 -5.86 8.67 -13.16
N GLN A 158 -5.88 9.44 -14.25
CA GLN A 158 -6.78 10.59 -14.47
C GLN A 158 -6.78 11.60 -13.29
N GLY A 159 -5.62 12.06 -12.83
CA GLY A 159 -5.52 13.02 -11.73
C GLY A 159 -5.81 12.42 -10.35
N ILE A 160 -5.82 11.09 -10.25
CA ILE A 160 -5.92 10.36 -9.01
C ILE A 160 -4.58 9.65 -8.77
N TYR A 161 -4.01 9.89 -7.60
CA TYR A 161 -2.76 9.31 -7.13
C TYR A 161 -3.04 8.43 -5.93
N THR A 162 -2.59 7.19 -5.92
CA THR A 162 -2.70 6.32 -4.75
C THR A 162 -1.35 5.74 -4.37
N ASN A 163 -1.16 5.48 -3.09
CA ASN A 163 0.13 5.06 -2.57
C ASN A 163 -0.01 3.83 -1.68
N GLY A 164 1.01 2.97 -1.72
CA GLY A 164 1.16 1.83 -0.83
C GLY A 164 1.28 2.20 0.65
N GLY A 165 1.88 1.34 1.47
CA GLY A 165 1.77 1.46 2.92
C GLY A 165 2.82 2.29 3.63
N ALA A 166 2.49 2.66 4.85
CA ALA A 166 3.34 3.28 5.86
C ALA A 166 4.13 4.50 5.34
N TYR A 167 5.38 4.64 5.74
CA TYR A 167 6.27 5.75 5.35
C TYR A 167 6.57 5.83 3.85
N SER A 168 6.03 4.94 3.01
CA SER A 168 6.15 5.11 1.57
C SER A 168 5.38 6.31 1.02
N PHE A 169 4.52 6.96 1.82
CA PHE A 169 3.89 8.22 1.44
C PHE A 169 4.90 9.32 1.10
N LEU A 170 6.09 9.26 1.69
CA LEU A 170 7.19 10.17 1.37
C LEU A 170 7.53 10.17 -0.14
N HIS A 171 7.46 8.99 -0.77
CA HIS A 171 7.67 8.86 -2.22
C HIS A 171 6.52 9.47 -3.03
N LEU A 172 5.27 9.35 -2.54
CA LEU A 172 4.13 10.02 -3.18
C LEU A 172 4.29 11.54 -3.09
N ILE A 173 4.70 12.08 -1.94
CA ILE A 173 4.90 13.52 -1.79
C ILE A 173 6.04 14.00 -2.69
N LEU A 174 7.18 13.28 -2.77
CA LEU A 174 8.25 13.62 -3.71
C LEU A 174 7.78 13.55 -5.17
N PHE A 175 6.97 12.55 -5.52
CA PHE A 175 6.37 12.44 -6.84
C PHE A 175 5.48 13.66 -7.15
N LEU A 176 4.62 14.07 -6.21
CA LEU A 176 3.77 15.26 -6.36
C LEU A 176 4.61 16.55 -6.48
N ILE A 177 5.70 16.68 -5.72
CA ILE A 177 6.63 17.81 -5.85
C ILE A 177 7.21 17.85 -7.27
N GLU A 178 7.63 16.70 -7.83
CA GLU A 178 8.12 16.64 -9.20
C GLU A 178 7.08 17.06 -10.24
N GLN A 179 5.80 16.72 -10.01
CA GLN A 179 4.70 17.10 -10.92
C GLN A 179 4.29 18.57 -10.80
N TYR A 180 4.34 19.13 -9.60
CA TYR A 180 3.84 20.49 -9.34
C TYR A 180 4.93 21.55 -9.45
N PHE A 181 6.15 21.25 -9.04
CA PHE A 181 7.31 22.12 -9.11
C PHE A 181 8.21 21.67 -10.28
N ASP A 182 9.27 20.94 -9.98
CA ASP A 182 10.16 20.33 -10.96
C ASP A 182 10.99 19.20 -10.34
N ARG A 183 11.76 18.52 -11.19
CA ARG A 183 12.64 17.43 -10.78
C ARG A 183 13.75 17.91 -9.83
N GLU A 184 14.29 19.11 -10.01
CA GLU A 184 15.36 19.64 -9.17
C GLU A 184 14.88 19.82 -7.74
N THR A 185 13.72 20.45 -7.55
CA THR A 185 13.07 20.63 -6.24
C THR A 185 12.81 19.29 -5.54
N ALA A 186 12.29 18.28 -6.30
CA ALA A 186 12.07 16.94 -5.76
C ALA A 186 13.37 16.26 -5.30
N VAL A 187 14.46 16.39 -6.08
CA VAL A 187 15.79 15.85 -5.73
C VAL A 187 16.36 16.55 -4.49
N VAL A 188 16.22 17.87 -4.37
CA VAL A 188 16.66 18.59 -3.17
C VAL A 188 15.89 18.12 -1.94
N CYS A 189 14.56 18.00 -2.02
CA CYS A 189 13.76 17.48 -0.92
C CYS A 189 14.14 16.02 -0.57
N SER A 190 14.38 15.15 -1.56
CA SER A 190 14.80 13.77 -1.29
C SER A 190 16.10 13.70 -0.49
N LYS A 191 17.10 14.55 -0.83
CA LYS A 191 18.38 14.62 -0.11
C LYS A 191 18.21 15.19 1.30
N MET A 192 17.39 16.23 1.46
CA MET A 192 17.15 16.85 2.77
C MET A 192 16.49 15.89 3.76
N TYR A 193 15.55 15.06 3.28
CA TYR A 193 14.81 14.09 4.09
C TYR A 193 15.37 12.66 4.00
N GLN A 194 16.50 12.47 3.28
CA GLN A 194 17.16 11.16 3.10
C GLN A 194 16.22 10.07 2.58
N ILE A 195 15.42 10.41 1.56
CA ILE A 195 14.47 9.52 0.93
C ILE A 195 15.04 9.00 -0.38
N ASP A 196 15.19 7.69 -0.53
CA ASP A 196 15.60 7.07 -1.79
C ASP A 196 14.51 7.23 -2.85
N MET A 197 14.85 7.75 -4.04
CA MET A 197 13.88 8.01 -5.11
C MET A 197 13.68 6.82 -6.07
N ASP A 198 14.48 5.78 -5.96
CA ASP A 198 14.47 4.61 -6.87
C ASP A 198 13.41 3.56 -6.52
N ARG A 199 12.76 3.70 -5.37
CA ARG A 199 11.77 2.74 -4.92
C ARG A 199 10.45 2.85 -5.68
N THR A 200 10.08 1.79 -6.41
CA THR A 200 8.85 1.73 -7.24
C THR A 200 7.84 0.68 -6.75
N SER A 201 8.21 -0.15 -5.77
CA SER A 201 7.39 -1.28 -5.31
C SER A 201 7.37 -1.38 -3.78
N GLN A 202 6.25 -1.88 -3.24
CA GLN A 202 6.16 -2.30 -1.84
C GLN A 202 6.37 -3.82 -1.66
N SER A 203 6.53 -4.58 -2.73
CA SER A 203 6.69 -6.05 -2.70
C SER A 203 7.79 -6.55 -1.77
N PRO A 204 8.99 -5.89 -1.65
CA PRO A 204 10.01 -6.33 -0.72
C PRO A 204 9.60 -6.30 0.75
N PHE A 205 8.60 -5.50 1.10
CA PHE A 205 8.10 -5.30 2.47
C PHE A 205 6.83 -6.12 2.76
N HIS A 206 6.31 -6.82 1.75
CA HIS A 206 5.12 -7.64 1.91
C HIS A 206 5.45 -8.87 2.74
N ILE A 207 4.69 -9.11 3.81
CA ILE A 207 4.71 -10.32 4.60
C ILE A 207 3.47 -11.13 4.20
N PHE A 208 3.69 -12.32 3.68
CA PHE A 208 2.57 -13.18 3.30
C PHE A 208 2.01 -13.84 4.55
N GLY A 209 0.96 -13.23 5.10
CA GLY A 209 0.17 -13.82 6.17
C GLY A 209 -0.80 -14.86 5.63
N THR A 210 -1.09 -15.87 6.44
CA THR A 210 -2.12 -16.84 6.12
C THR A 210 -3.48 -16.14 6.15
N GLN A 211 -4.09 -16.00 4.98
CA GLN A 211 -5.42 -15.38 4.80
C GLN A 211 -6.48 -16.38 5.25
N LYS A 212 -6.68 -16.58 6.57
CA LYS A 212 -7.58 -17.61 7.15
C LYS A 212 -8.93 -17.04 7.61
N ASP A 213 -9.08 -15.72 7.71
CA ASP A 213 -10.29 -15.07 8.23
C ASP A 213 -11.40 -14.93 7.14
N HIS A 214 -11.58 -15.94 6.31
CA HIS A 214 -12.58 -15.93 5.23
C HIS A 214 -13.78 -16.83 5.47
N GLY A 215 -13.77 -17.63 6.53
CA GLY A 215 -14.90 -18.48 6.95
C GLY A 215 -15.24 -19.63 6.00
N ASP A 216 -14.36 -20.00 5.06
CA ASP A 216 -14.53 -21.17 4.19
C ASP A 216 -13.69 -22.33 4.74
N GLU A 217 -14.28 -23.13 5.63
CA GLU A 217 -13.59 -24.26 6.31
C GLU A 217 -12.91 -25.24 5.35
N LEU A 218 -13.47 -25.45 4.15
CA LEU A 218 -12.88 -26.34 3.16
C LEU A 218 -11.58 -25.74 2.61
N ILE A 219 -11.55 -24.44 2.38
CA ILE A 219 -10.36 -23.75 1.91
C ILE A 219 -9.32 -23.61 3.04
N GLU A 220 -9.76 -23.43 4.29
CA GLU A 220 -8.84 -23.46 5.46
C GLU A 220 -8.13 -24.80 5.58
N LYS A 221 -8.84 -25.93 5.37
CA LYS A 221 -8.23 -27.27 5.32
C LYS A 221 -7.24 -27.41 4.16
N ALA A 222 -7.56 -26.82 3.01
CA ALA A 222 -6.65 -26.82 1.86
C ALA A 222 -5.39 -25.99 2.13
N GLN A 223 -5.52 -24.84 2.76
CA GLN A 223 -4.39 -23.99 3.14
C GLN A 223 -3.47 -24.70 4.14
N ALA A 224 -4.05 -25.32 5.19
CA ALA A 224 -3.29 -26.11 6.16
C ALA A 224 -2.49 -27.21 5.47
N TYR A 225 -3.14 -27.99 4.58
CA TYR A 225 -2.45 -29.03 3.81
C TYR A 225 -1.29 -28.48 2.96
N ILE A 226 -1.50 -27.33 2.30
CA ILE A 226 -0.46 -26.67 1.50
C ILE A 226 0.71 -26.24 2.38
N GLU A 227 0.43 -25.62 3.54
CA GLU A 227 1.42 -25.10 4.48
C GLU A 227 2.25 -26.23 5.12
N ASP A 228 1.62 -27.36 5.43
CA ASP A 228 2.29 -28.54 6.01
C ASP A 228 3.16 -29.29 4.98
N ASN A 229 2.92 -29.09 3.68
CA ASN A 229 3.60 -29.80 2.60
C ASN A 229 4.35 -28.86 1.63
N LEU A 230 4.89 -27.74 2.14
CA LEU A 230 5.53 -26.74 1.28
C LEU A 230 6.72 -27.28 0.47
N SER A 231 7.54 -28.16 1.04
CA SER A 231 8.69 -28.76 0.35
C SER A 231 8.28 -29.78 -0.72
N GLU A 232 7.06 -30.29 -0.65
CA GLU A 232 6.57 -31.36 -1.51
C GLU A 232 5.98 -30.81 -2.83
N LYS A 233 5.88 -31.69 -3.82
CA LYS A 233 5.16 -31.40 -5.07
C LYS A 233 3.67 -31.66 -4.86
N ILE A 234 2.86 -30.61 -4.80
CA ILE A 234 1.42 -30.71 -4.57
C ILE A 234 0.68 -30.84 -5.91
N SER A 235 -0.14 -31.89 -6.04
CA SER A 235 -1.17 -31.99 -7.08
C SER A 235 -2.47 -31.36 -6.57
N PHE A 236 -2.80 -30.18 -7.07
CA PHE A 236 -4.04 -29.50 -6.68
C PHE A 236 -5.30 -30.20 -7.22
N GLY A 237 -5.16 -31.07 -8.24
CA GLY A 237 -6.23 -31.97 -8.69
C GLY A 237 -6.58 -33.00 -7.62
N ASP A 238 -5.54 -33.68 -7.10
CA ASP A 238 -5.71 -34.69 -6.05
C ASP A 238 -6.16 -34.07 -4.73
N LEU A 239 -5.70 -32.85 -4.41
CA LEU A 239 -6.16 -32.12 -3.23
C LEU A 239 -7.66 -31.79 -3.35
N ALA A 240 -8.12 -31.35 -4.50
CA ALA A 240 -9.55 -31.11 -4.74
C ALA A 240 -10.40 -32.39 -4.58
N LEU A 241 -9.89 -33.53 -5.10
CA LEU A 241 -10.54 -34.84 -4.93
C LEU A 241 -10.60 -35.27 -3.45
N LYS A 242 -9.50 -35.10 -2.70
CA LYS A 242 -9.48 -35.35 -1.24
C LYS A 242 -10.49 -34.52 -0.47
N LEU A 243 -10.80 -33.31 -0.96
CA LEU A 243 -11.81 -32.43 -0.40
C LEU A 243 -13.22 -32.66 -0.97
N ALA A 244 -13.42 -33.73 -1.76
CA ALA A 244 -14.68 -34.14 -2.38
C ALA A 244 -15.33 -33.04 -3.26
N ILE A 245 -14.52 -32.23 -3.96
CA ILE A 245 -14.99 -31.20 -4.90
C ILE A 245 -14.25 -31.29 -6.23
N SER A 246 -14.89 -30.76 -7.29
CA SER A 246 -14.23 -30.66 -8.60
C SER A 246 -13.10 -29.61 -8.56
N ARG A 247 -12.04 -29.81 -9.38
CA ARG A 247 -10.93 -28.86 -9.49
C ARG A 247 -11.41 -27.44 -9.80
N ARG A 248 -12.35 -27.28 -10.72
CA ARG A 248 -12.91 -25.96 -11.08
C ARG A 248 -13.60 -25.27 -9.87
N ASN A 249 -14.35 -26.04 -9.06
CA ASN A 249 -14.99 -25.50 -7.87
C ASN A 249 -13.95 -25.13 -6.80
N PHE A 250 -12.91 -25.97 -6.64
CA PHE A 250 -11.78 -25.70 -5.76
C PHE A 250 -11.10 -24.39 -6.11
N ASP A 251 -10.67 -24.20 -7.36
CA ASP A 251 -9.97 -23.00 -7.80
C ASP A 251 -10.83 -21.73 -7.58
N ARG A 252 -12.12 -21.79 -7.96
CA ARG A 252 -13.06 -20.67 -7.78
C ARG A 252 -13.23 -20.29 -6.30
N ARG A 253 -13.42 -21.28 -5.42
CA ARG A 253 -13.57 -21.05 -3.97
C ARG A 253 -12.28 -20.53 -3.36
N PHE A 254 -11.14 -21.11 -3.76
CA PHE A 254 -9.83 -20.71 -3.28
C PHE A 254 -9.51 -19.26 -3.65
N ILE A 255 -9.76 -18.85 -4.90
CA ILE A 255 -9.61 -17.46 -5.34
C ILE A 255 -10.56 -16.53 -4.58
N LYS A 256 -11.83 -16.94 -4.40
CA LYS A 256 -12.80 -16.14 -3.65
C LYS A 256 -12.39 -15.92 -2.19
N ALA A 257 -11.85 -16.95 -1.55
CA ALA A 257 -11.41 -16.92 -0.15
C ALA A 257 -10.10 -16.15 0.04
N THR A 258 -9.09 -16.41 -0.80
CA THR A 258 -7.72 -15.94 -0.57
C THR A 258 -7.27 -14.80 -1.51
N GLY A 259 -8.02 -14.56 -2.59
CA GLY A 259 -7.59 -13.65 -3.66
C GLY A 259 -6.44 -14.18 -4.51
N ASN A 260 -6.00 -15.43 -4.30
CA ASN A 260 -4.91 -16.08 -5.03
C ASN A 260 -5.40 -17.39 -5.65
N THR A 261 -4.82 -17.79 -6.77
CA THR A 261 -4.97 -19.18 -7.21
C THR A 261 -4.24 -20.12 -6.22
N PRO A 262 -4.59 -21.41 -6.14
CA PRO A 262 -3.88 -22.38 -5.28
C PRO A 262 -2.37 -22.43 -5.54
N VAL A 263 -1.96 -22.31 -6.80
CA VAL A 263 -0.55 -22.29 -7.20
C VAL A 263 0.16 -21.01 -6.72
N GLU A 264 -0.47 -19.85 -6.89
CA GLU A 264 0.08 -18.57 -6.42
C GLU A 264 0.20 -18.55 -4.90
N TYR A 265 -0.81 -19.04 -4.18
CA TYR A 265 -0.76 -19.16 -2.73
C TYR A 265 0.43 -20.03 -2.29
N TRP A 266 0.57 -21.21 -2.89
CA TRP A 266 1.69 -22.13 -2.61
C TRP A 266 3.05 -21.49 -2.88
N GLN A 267 3.20 -20.79 -4.03
CA GLN A 267 4.43 -20.07 -4.35
C GLN A 267 4.72 -18.96 -3.34
N ARG A 268 3.71 -18.18 -2.94
CA ARG A 268 3.85 -17.12 -1.92
C ARG A 268 4.25 -17.67 -0.57
N ALA A 269 3.65 -18.78 -0.14
CA ALA A 269 3.99 -19.45 1.12
C ALA A 269 5.43 -19.98 1.10
N LYS A 270 5.88 -20.62 0.01
CA LYS A 270 7.28 -21.04 -0.17
C LYS A 270 8.24 -19.84 -0.11
N VAL A 271 7.91 -18.77 -0.80
CA VAL A 271 8.75 -17.56 -0.81
C VAL A 271 8.81 -16.92 0.58
N GLU A 272 7.74 -16.97 1.36
CA GLU A 272 7.76 -16.45 2.73
C GLU A 272 8.69 -17.25 3.64
N VAL A 273 8.67 -18.58 3.54
CA VAL A 273 9.64 -19.44 4.25
C VAL A 273 11.07 -19.14 3.79
N ALA A 274 11.29 -18.97 2.49
CA ALA A 274 12.59 -18.63 1.94
C ALA A 274 13.10 -17.26 2.45
N LYS A 275 12.23 -16.24 2.51
CA LYS A 275 12.55 -14.92 3.07
C LYS A 275 13.05 -15.04 4.51
N ASN A 276 12.26 -15.70 5.37
CA ASN A 276 12.63 -15.94 6.77
C ASN A 276 13.98 -16.66 6.93
N ALA A 277 14.28 -17.64 6.07
CA ALA A 277 15.56 -18.35 6.07
C ALA A 277 16.73 -17.45 5.64
N LEU A 278 16.52 -16.61 4.60
CA LEU A 278 17.53 -15.65 4.12
C LEU A 278 17.80 -14.53 5.13
N GLU A 279 16.79 -14.03 5.82
CA GLU A 279 16.90 -13.00 6.88
C GLU A 279 17.74 -13.49 8.06
N LYS A 280 17.63 -14.76 8.45
CA LYS A 280 18.48 -15.39 9.45
C LYS A 280 19.96 -15.48 9.03
N GLY A 281 20.24 -15.44 7.73
CA GLY A 281 21.58 -15.36 7.15
C GLY A 281 22.48 -16.59 7.35
N ARG A 282 21.95 -17.72 7.84
CA ARG A 282 22.74 -18.93 8.18
C ARG A 282 22.92 -19.88 6.97
N LYS A 283 22.04 -19.80 6.00
CA LYS A 283 21.97 -20.69 4.82
C LYS A 283 22.36 -19.96 3.55
N THR A 284 22.92 -20.67 2.61
CA THR A 284 23.12 -20.18 1.25
C THR A 284 21.79 -20.10 0.49
N VAL A 285 21.74 -19.34 -0.59
CA VAL A 285 20.54 -19.27 -1.45
C VAL A 285 20.16 -20.66 -1.98
N LEU A 286 21.15 -21.50 -2.31
CA LEU A 286 20.93 -22.85 -2.82
C LEU A 286 20.32 -23.77 -1.75
N GLU A 287 20.82 -23.73 -0.53
CA GLU A 287 20.23 -24.49 0.59
C GLU A 287 18.79 -24.07 0.87
N VAL A 288 18.50 -22.75 0.85
CA VAL A 288 17.13 -22.24 1.02
C VAL A 288 16.23 -22.70 -0.13
N MET A 289 16.71 -22.68 -1.37
CA MET A 289 15.99 -23.18 -2.53
C MET A 289 15.53 -24.63 -2.34
N TYR A 290 16.45 -25.52 -1.94
CA TYR A 290 16.13 -26.93 -1.69
C TYR A 290 15.16 -27.10 -0.51
N GLU A 291 15.34 -26.33 0.57
CA GLU A 291 14.46 -26.39 1.75
C GLU A 291 12.99 -26.08 1.41
N VAL A 292 12.75 -25.13 0.50
CA VAL A 292 11.39 -24.82 0.05
C VAL A 292 10.94 -25.66 -1.15
N GLY A 293 11.67 -26.75 -1.46
CA GLY A 293 11.28 -27.75 -2.45
C GLY A 293 11.39 -27.29 -3.91
N TYR A 294 12.36 -26.43 -4.24
CA TYR A 294 12.76 -26.16 -5.61
C TYR A 294 14.03 -26.95 -5.95
N SER A 295 14.05 -27.57 -7.14
CA SER A 295 15.23 -28.25 -7.69
C SER A 295 15.90 -27.47 -8.83
N ASP A 296 15.22 -26.43 -9.35
CA ASP A 296 15.69 -25.59 -10.45
C ASP A 296 15.95 -24.17 -9.92
N ASP A 297 17.22 -23.72 -9.96
CA ASP A 297 17.68 -22.42 -9.48
C ASP A 297 17.03 -21.27 -10.27
N LYS A 298 16.87 -21.43 -11.59
CA LYS A 298 16.25 -20.41 -12.43
C LYS A 298 14.78 -20.20 -12.06
N ALA A 299 14.03 -21.29 -11.95
CA ALA A 299 12.61 -21.25 -11.57
C ALA A 299 12.43 -20.64 -10.16
N PHE A 300 13.27 -21.00 -9.20
CA PHE A 300 13.24 -20.41 -7.85
C PHE A 300 13.49 -18.90 -7.89
N ARG A 301 14.56 -18.45 -8.57
CA ARG A 301 14.90 -17.03 -8.66
C ARG A 301 13.84 -16.20 -9.35
N GLU A 302 13.24 -16.73 -10.43
CA GLU A 302 12.16 -16.05 -11.15
C GLU A 302 10.92 -15.89 -10.27
N VAL A 303 10.48 -16.94 -9.57
CA VAL A 303 9.33 -16.87 -8.67
C VAL A 303 9.61 -15.95 -7.48
N PHE A 304 10.79 -16.07 -6.87
CA PHE A 304 11.18 -15.22 -5.74
C PHE A 304 11.20 -13.74 -6.15
N LYS A 305 11.84 -13.41 -7.28
CA LYS A 305 11.90 -12.03 -7.81
C LYS A 305 10.52 -11.51 -8.20
N LYS A 306 9.67 -12.34 -8.81
CA LYS A 306 8.29 -11.99 -9.16
C LYS A 306 7.49 -11.57 -7.92
N ILE A 307 7.65 -12.29 -6.80
CA ILE A 307 6.87 -12.06 -5.57
C ILE A 307 7.46 -10.93 -4.72
N THR A 308 8.79 -10.86 -4.61
CA THR A 308 9.47 -9.89 -3.71
C THR A 308 9.99 -8.64 -4.40
N GLY A 309 10.07 -8.62 -5.72
CA GLY A 309 10.71 -7.55 -6.50
C GLY A 309 12.25 -7.59 -6.46
N LEU A 310 12.87 -8.46 -5.66
CA LEU A 310 14.32 -8.57 -5.48
C LEU A 310 14.81 -9.98 -5.83
N SER A 311 16.07 -10.10 -6.25
CA SER A 311 16.70 -11.44 -6.31
C SER A 311 16.89 -11.99 -4.88
N PRO A 312 17.00 -13.33 -4.69
CA PRO A 312 17.28 -13.89 -3.36
C PRO A 312 18.56 -13.36 -2.72
N LEU A 313 19.58 -13.05 -3.52
CA LEU A 313 20.85 -12.47 -3.06
C LEU A 313 20.66 -11.02 -2.59
N ASP A 314 19.98 -10.19 -3.38
CA ASP A 314 19.70 -8.80 -3.02
C ASP A 314 18.80 -8.73 -1.78
N TYR A 315 17.81 -9.63 -1.69
CA TYR A 315 16.93 -9.73 -0.52
C TYR A 315 17.74 -10.07 0.74
N ARG A 316 18.64 -11.07 0.65
CA ARG A 316 19.53 -11.44 1.75
C ARG A 316 20.48 -10.30 2.12
N ALA A 317 21.08 -9.62 1.14
CA ALA A 317 21.94 -8.46 1.38
C ALA A 317 21.19 -7.35 2.12
N LYS A 318 19.94 -7.12 1.80
CA LYS A 318 19.11 -6.07 2.41
C LYS A 318 18.66 -6.39 3.83
N TYR A 319 18.31 -7.66 4.12
CA TYR A 319 17.58 -8.02 5.36
C TYR A 319 18.36 -8.93 6.32
N SER A 320 19.49 -9.53 5.93
CA SER A 320 20.23 -10.39 6.85
C SER A 320 21.06 -9.58 7.86
N LYS A 321 21.15 -10.09 9.10
CA LYS A 321 21.95 -9.47 10.18
C LYS A 321 23.43 -9.31 9.84
N ARG A 322 23.99 -10.08 8.90
CA ARG A 322 25.40 -9.99 8.48
C ARG A 322 25.68 -8.80 7.56
N ALA A 323 24.68 -8.28 6.86
CA ALA A 323 24.84 -7.12 5.98
C ALA A 323 24.97 -5.79 6.76
N ALA A 324 24.48 -5.74 7.99
CA ALA A 324 24.51 -4.51 8.80
C ALA A 324 25.85 -4.24 9.51
N LEU A 325 26.85 -5.13 9.39
CA LEU A 325 28.14 -5.06 10.08
C LEU A 325 29.35 -5.00 9.11
N ALA A 326 29.10 -4.88 7.83
CA ALA A 326 30.09 -4.66 6.77
C ALA A 326 29.95 -3.26 6.19
#